data_63497afcaa9b6fcff2712c591b6f621b
#
_entry.id   63497afcaa9b6fcff2712c591b6f621b
#
_cell.length_a   1.000
_cell.length_b   1.000
_cell.length_c   1.000
_cell.angle_alpha   90.00
_cell.angle_beta   90.00
_cell.angle_gamma   90.00
#
_symmetry.space_group_name_H-M   'P 1'
#
loop_
_entity.id
_entity.type
_entity.pdbx_description
1 polymer ?
#
loop_
_entity_poly.entity_id
_entity_poly.type
_entity_poly.pdbx_seq_one_letter_code
_entity_poly.pdbx_strand_id
1 'polypeptide(L)'
;MAKVAVLMADGFEEVEALGVVDILRRAEVDVDTVSIKEEQVVISSRNIPVRADKTLTDMDYYDMIVIPGGAGAWTLRDDDRIISLIKKYDHEERYIAAICAGPMALGKAGVITNKKVTS
;
A
#
# COMPACT_ATOMS: atom_id res chain seq x y z
N MET A 1 4.44 -17.07 9.20
CA MET A 1 5.02 -15.73 9.29
C MET A 1 4.25 -14.81 8.36
N ALA A 2 3.90 -13.62 8.84
CA ALA A 2 3.14 -12.67 8.06
C ALA A 2 3.99 -12.06 6.93
N LYS A 3 3.40 -11.87 5.78
CA LYS A 3 4.03 -11.25 4.63
C LYS A 3 3.23 -10.02 4.24
N VAL A 4 3.89 -8.87 4.17
CA VAL A 4 3.24 -7.56 4.00
C VAL A 4 3.73 -6.88 2.72
N ALA A 5 2.81 -6.31 1.97
CA ALA A 5 3.12 -5.47 0.82
C ALA A 5 2.75 -4.02 1.11
N VAL A 6 3.70 -3.11 0.92
CA VAL A 6 3.45 -1.66 1.01
C VAL A 6 3.34 -1.13 -0.40
N LEU A 7 2.14 -0.67 -0.77
CA LEU A 7 1.86 -0.18 -2.13
C LEU A 7 2.37 1.25 -2.28
N MET A 8 3.10 1.51 -3.36
CA MET A 8 3.67 2.84 -3.61
C MET A 8 3.30 3.36 -4.99
N ALA A 9 2.73 4.54 -5.01
CA ALA A 9 2.49 5.33 -6.22
C ALA A 9 3.30 6.62 -6.13
N ASP A 10 3.55 7.26 -7.25
CA ASP A 10 4.23 8.57 -7.23
C ASP A 10 3.46 9.53 -6.32
N GLY A 11 4.19 10.26 -5.49
CA GLY A 11 3.60 11.15 -4.50
C GLY A 11 3.33 10.50 -3.15
N PHE A 12 3.80 9.25 -2.92
CA PHE A 12 3.63 8.61 -1.61
C PHE A 12 4.36 9.41 -0.53
N GLU A 13 3.82 9.36 0.71
CA GLU A 13 4.46 10.01 1.84
C GLU A 13 5.59 9.12 2.37
N GLU A 14 6.84 9.58 2.24
CA GLU A 14 8.01 8.76 2.54
C GLU A 14 8.10 8.33 3.99
N VAL A 15 7.75 9.18 4.93
CA VAL A 15 7.82 8.83 6.36
C VAL A 15 6.82 7.74 6.68
N GLU A 16 5.60 7.85 6.15
CA GLU A 16 4.55 6.87 6.41
C GLU A 16 4.85 5.52 5.73
N ALA A 17 5.26 5.55 4.49
CA ALA A 17 5.54 4.32 3.75
C ALA A 17 6.82 3.65 4.24
N LEU A 18 7.92 4.39 4.26
CA LEU A 18 9.23 3.82 4.60
C LEU A 18 9.38 3.59 6.09
N GLY A 19 8.72 4.40 6.93
CA GLY A 19 8.69 4.19 8.37
C GLY A 19 8.06 2.86 8.74
N VAL A 20 6.95 2.51 8.09
CA VAL A 20 6.30 1.22 8.28
C VAL A 20 7.23 0.10 7.84
N VAL A 21 7.87 0.23 6.69
CA VAL A 21 8.82 -0.77 6.19
C VAL A 21 9.96 -0.96 7.18
N ASP A 22 10.54 0.13 7.68
CA ASP A 22 11.65 0.09 8.62
C ASP A 22 11.25 -0.63 9.91
N ILE A 23 10.14 -0.23 10.51
CA ILE A 23 9.67 -0.83 11.77
C ILE A 23 9.37 -2.31 11.60
N LEU A 24 8.68 -2.68 10.53
CA LEU A 24 8.31 -4.08 10.30
C LEU A 24 9.54 -4.96 10.04
N ARG A 25 10.52 -4.45 9.29
CA ARG A 25 11.76 -5.18 9.05
C ARG A 25 12.60 -5.34 10.31
N ARG A 26 12.59 -4.33 11.18
CA ARG A 26 13.26 -4.46 12.49
C ARG A 26 12.59 -5.53 13.36
N ALA A 27 11.29 -5.72 13.20
CA ALA A 27 10.54 -6.76 13.90
C ALA A 27 10.62 -8.12 13.19
N GLU A 28 11.46 -8.24 12.16
CA GLU A 28 11.67 -9.47 11.38
C GLU A 28 10.40 -9.92 10.63
N VAL A 29 9.53 -8.99 10.28
CA VAL A 29 8.38 -9.25 9.42
C VAL A 29 8.82 -9.19 7.96
N ASP A 30 8.34 -10.12 7.14
CA ASP A 30 8.64 -10.13 5.71
C ASP A 30 7.83 -9.04 5.01
N VAL A 31 8.50 -8.00 4.54
CA VAL A 31 7.88 -6.82 3.93
C VAL A 31 8.50 -6.54 2.56
N ASP A 32 7.65 -6.41 1.55
CA ASP A 32 8.05 -5.93 0.24
C ASP A 32 7.39 -4.58 -0.04
N THR A 33 8.16 -3.67 -0.64
CA THR A 33 7.59 -2.47 -1.24
C THR A 33 7.17 -2.81 -2.67
N VAL A 34 6.00 -2.35 -3.08
CA VAL A 34 5.42 -2.70 -4.38
C VAL A 34 5.05 -1.43 -5.13
N SER A 35 5.69 -1.21 -6.28
CA SER A 35 5.34 -0.10 -7.17
C SER A 35 4.10 -0.46 -7.98
N ILE A 36 3.13 0.44 -8.06
CA ILE A 36 1.97 0.25 -8.94
C ILE A 36 2.28 0.60 -10.39
N LYS A 37 3.46 1.16 -10.64
CA LYS A 37 3.96 1.48 -11.98
C LYS A 37 4.60 0.24 -12.60
N GLU A 38 4.86 0.30 -13.90
CA GLU A 38 5.66 -0.74 -14.56
C GLU A 38 7.12 -0.70 -14.12
N GLU A 39 7.58 0.48 -13.72
CA GLU A 39 8.94 0.70 -13.22
C GLU A 39 8.99 0.51 -11.72
N GLN A 40 10.15 0.01 -11.23
CA GLN A 40 10.34 -0.16 -9.79
C GLN A 40 10.59 1.17 -9.07
N VAL A 41 11.07 2.20 -9.77
CA VAL A 41 11.37 3.49 -9.14
C VAL A 41 10.09 4.31 -9.00
N VAL A 42 9.81 4.73 -7.77
CA VAL A 42 8.64 5.55 -7.41
C VAL A 42 9.15 6.82 -6.75
N ILE A 43 8.56 7.95 -7.09
CA ILE A 43 8.99 9.26 -6.59
C ILE A 43 8.07 9.67 -5.43
N SER A 44 8.67 9.96 -4.28
CA SER A 44 7.90 10.37 -3.09
C SER A 44 7.35 11.79 -3.19
N SER A 45 6.53 12.17 -2.22
CA SER A 45 5.94 13.52 -2.15
C SER A 45 6.99 14.62 -2.02
N ARG A 46 8.17 14.30 -1.49
CA ARG A 46 9.30 15.24 -1.40
C ARG A 46 10.33 15.02 -2.50
N ASN A 47 9.90 14.40 -3.59
CA ASN A 47 10.72 14.20 -4.79
C ASN A 47 11.93 13.28 -4.55
N ILE A 48 11.79 12.30 -3.67
CA ILE A 48 12.83 11.31 -3.39
C ILE A 48 12.55 10.05 -4.19
N PRO A 49 13.45 9.65 -5.10
CA PRO A 49 13.27 8.40 -5.84
C PRO A 49 13.55 7.21 -4.92
N VAL A 50 12.66 6.24 -4.93
CA VAL A 50 12.79 5.02 -4.14
C VAL A 50 12.56 3.84 -5.06
N ARG A 51 13.45 2.88 -5.01
CA ARG A 51 13.30 1.64 -5.77
C ARG A 51 12.49 0.64 -4.95
N ALA A 52 11.32 0.30 -5.45
CA ALA A 52 10.49 -0.73 -4.84
C ALA A 52 11.09 -2.11 -5.06
N ASP A 53 10.80 -3.04 -4.16
CA ASP A 53 11.27 -4.42 -4.27
C ASP A 53 10.63 -5.13 -5.46
N LYS A 54 9.37 -4.82 -5.73
CA LYS A 54 8.59 -5.45 -6.80
C LYS A 54 7.69 -4.44 -7.49
N THR A 55 7.15 -4.84 -8.63
CA THR A 55 6.04 -4.12 -9.26
C THR A 55 4.74 -4.87 -8.99
N LEU A 56 3.61 -4.22 -9.24
CA LEU A 56 2.29 -4.82 -9.04
C LEU A 56 2.11 -6.11 -9.84
N THR A 57 2.68 -6.16 -11.04
CA THR A 57 2.63 -7.34 -11.90
C THR A 57 3.35 -8.55 -11.28
N ASP A 58 4.40 -8.31 -10.52
CA ASP A 58 5.20 -9.36 -9.87
C ASP A 58 4.75 -9.68 -8.46
N MET A 59 3.62 -9.12 -8.04
CA MET A 59 3.13 -9.26 -6.68
C MET A 59 2.62 -10.68 -6.43
N ASP A 60 3.15 -11.30 -5.37
CA ASP A 60 2.78 -12.64 -4.93
C ASP A 60 1.65 -12.59 -3.90
N TYR A 61 1.53 -13.65 -3.11
CA TYR A 61 0.61 -13.69 -1.99
C TYR A 61 1.15 -12.87 -0.81
N TYR A 62 0.29 -12.03 -0.26
CA TYR A 62 0.58 -11.29 0.97
C TYR A 62 -0.59 -11.44 1.94
N ASP A 63 -0.28 -11.47 3.22
CA ASP A 63 -1.30 -11.52 4.26
C ASP A 63 -1.92 -10.15 4.50
N MET A 64 -1.18 -9.09 4.16
CA MET A 64 -1.60 -7.72 4.43
C MET A 64 -1.07 -6.80 3.34
N ILE A 65 -1.90 -5.82 2.96
CA ILE A 65 -1.44 -4.69 2.14
C ILE A 65 -1.53 -3.42 2.97
N VAL A 66 -0.56 -2.52 2.75
CA VAL A 66 -0.50 -1.21 3.41
C VAL A 66 -0.63 -0.13 2.35
N ILE A 67 -1.54 0.80 2.57
CA ILE A 67 -1.79 1.94 1.68
C ILE A 67 -1.32 3.19 2.40
N PRO A 68 -0.14 3.74 2.05
CA PRO A 68 0.37 4.94 2.70
C PRO A 68 -0.40 6.18 2.22
N GLY A 69 -0.25 7.27 2.96
CA GLY A 69 -0.83 8.55 2.62
C GLY A 69 -0.01 9.34 1.61
N GLY A 70 -0.24 10.64 1.57
CA GLY A 70 0.35 11.55 0.61
C GLY A 70 -0.46 11.61 -0.67
N ALA A 71 0.00 12.38 -1.65
CA ALA A 71 -0.70 12.52 -2.93
C ALA A 71 -0.83 11.18 -3.67
N GLY A 72 0.08 10.25 -3.43
CA GLY A 72 0.01 8.91 -4.02
C GLY A 72 -1.26 8.15 -3.65
N ALA A 73 -1.88 8.44 -2.50
CA ALA A 73 -3.13 7.80 -2.09
C ALA A 73 -4.27 8.10 -3.07
N TRP A 74 -4.28 9.29 -3.67
CA TRP A 74 -5.27 9.67 -4.68
C TRP A 74 -5.12 8.79 -5.93
N THR A 75 -3.88 8.54 -6.35
CA THR A 75 -3.60 7.66 -7.47
C THR A 75 -4.05 6.23 -7.18
N LEU A 76 -3.79 5.74 -5.96
CA LEU A 76 -4.23 4.41 -5.54
C LEU A 76 -5.75 4.32 -5.54
N ARG A 77 -6.43 5.36 -5.04
CA ARG A 77 -7.90 5.41 -5.01
C ARG A 77 -8.49 5.30 -6.42
N ASP A 78 -7.85 5.95 -7.40
CA ASP A 78 -8.36 6.04 -8.76
C ASP A 78 -7.87 4.91 -9.68
N ASP A 79 -7.07 3.98 -9.17
CA ASP A 79 -6.54 2.85 -9.96
C ASP A 79 -7.44 1.63 -9.77
N ASP A 80 -8.10 1.20 -10.85
CA ASP A 80 -9.02 0.06 -10.79
C ASP A 80 -8.36 -1.24 -10.35
N ARG A 81 -7.07 -1.41 -10.63
CA ARG A 81 -6.33 -2.59 -10.20
C ARG A 81 -6.20 -2.64 -8.69
N ILE A 82 -5.98 -1.47 -8.07
CA ILE A 82 -5.87 -1.34 -6.62
C ILE A 82 -7.22 -1.55 -5.97
N ILE A 83 -8.28 -0.97 -6.52
CA ILE A 83 -9.63 -1.18 -6.02
C ILE A 83 -10.01 -2.66 -6.07
N SER A 84 -9.70 -3.34 -7.16
CA SER A 84 -9.94 -4.78 -7.29
C SER A 84 -9.13 -5.58 -6.27
N LEU A 85 -7.88 -5.19 -6.03
CA LEU A 85 -7.01 -5.84 -5.06
C LEU A 85 -7.56 -5.68 -3.64
N ILE A 86 -8.01 -4.49 -3.28
CA ILE A 86 -8.61 -4.22 -1.97
C ILE A 86 -9.84 -5.10 -1.77
N LYS A 87 -10.72 -5.16 -2.76
CA LYS A 87 -11.92 -6.00 -2.70
C LYS A 87 -11.57 -7.47 -2.55
N LYS A 88 -10.55 -7.93 -3.26
CA LYS A 88 -10.08 -9.33 -3.18
C LYS A 88 -9.59 -9.64 -1.76
N TYR A 89 -8.76 -8.75 -1.19
CA TYR A 89 -8.23 -8.94 0.15
C TYR A 89 -9.35 -8.92 1.20
N ASP A 90 -10.31 -8.04 1.05
CA ASP A 90 -11.47 -7.99 1.94
C ASP A 90 -12.29 -9.29 1.85
N HIS A 91 -12.57 -9.75 0.64
CA HIS A 91 -13.32 -10.97 0.42
C HIS A 91 -12.62 -12.21 0.99
N GLU A 92 -11.29 -12.25 0.90
CA GLU A 92 -10.47 -13.34 1.44
C GLU A 92 -10.14 -13.17 2.92
N GLU A 93 -10.68 -12.14 3.54
CA GLU A 93 -10.45 -11.80 4.95
C GLU A 93 -8.97 -11.58 5.29
N ARG A 94 -8.19 -11.06 4.33
CA ARG A 94 -6.82 -10.64 4.56
C ARG A 94 -6.80 -9.22 5.14
N TYR A 95 -5.67 -8.84 5.72
CA TYR A 95 -5.54 -7.55 6.37
C TYR A 95 -5.26 -6.42 5.38
N ILE A 96 -5.86 -5.26 5.66
CA ILE A 96 -5.64 -4.03 4.90
C ILE A 96 -5.40 -2.92 5.91
N ALA A 97 -4.28 -2.21 5.78
CA ALA A 97 -3.97 -1.05 6.60
C ALA A 97 -3.85 0.19 5.71
N ALA A 98 -4.39 1.30 6.18
CA ALA A 98 -4.33 2.56 5.43
C ALA A 98 -3.99 3.69 6.40
N ILE A 99 -3.15 4.63 5.95
CA ILE A 99 -2.63 5.71 6.76
C ILE A 99 -2.97 7.04 6.09
N CYS A 100 -3.34 8.05 6.88
CA CYS A 100 -3.68 9.40 6.42
C CYS A 100 -4.73 9.36 5.29
N ALA A 101 -4.37 9.72 4.06
CA ALA A 101 -5.29 9.73 2.92
C ALA A 101 -5.60 8.32 2.36
N GLY A 102 -4.86 7.30 2.80
CA GLY A 102 -5.08 5.92 2.33
C GLY A 102 -6.51 5.41 2.50
N PRO A 103 -7.22 5.75 3.60
CA PRO A 103 -8.63 5.33 3.77
C PRO A 103 -9.57 5.70 2.63
N MET A 104 -9.24 6.70 1.83
CA MET A 104 -10.05 7.06 0.66
C MET A 104 -10.14 5.90 -0.35
N ALA A 105 -9.06 5.15 -0.53
CA ALA A 105 -9.07 3.98 -1.42
C ALA A 105 -10.00 2.89 -0.87
N LEU A 106 -10.01 2.71 0.45
CA LEU A 106 -10.91 1.76 1.10
C LEU A 106 -12.37 2.17 0.94
N GLY A 107 -12.65 3.47 1.10
CA GLY A 107 -13.99 4.01 0.91
C GLY A 107 -14.47 3.80 -0.52
N LYS A 108 -13.62 4.05 -1.50
CA LYS A 108 -13.94 3.83 -2.92
C LYS A 108 -14.24 2.36 -3.20
N ALA A 109 -13.52 1.45 -2.57
CA ALA A 109 -13.76 0.02 -2.72
C ALA A 109 -14.98 -0.49 -1.93
N GLY A 110 -15.52 0.32 -1.01
CA GLY A 110 -16.69 -0.04 -0.21
C GLY A 110 -16.37 -0.96 0.95
N VAL A 111 -15.10 -1.08 1.36
CA VAL A 111 -14.71 -2.02 2.41
C VAL A 111 -14.71 -1.43 3.82
N ILE A 112 -14.72 -0.09 3.96
CA ILE A 112 -14.64 0.52 5.30
C ILE A 112 -15.95 0.51 6.08
N THR A 113 -17.07 0.20 5.44
CA THR A 113 -18.39 0.21 6.09
C THR A 113 -18.41 -0.70 7.34
N ASN A 114 -17.71 -1.82 7.29
CA ASN A 114 -17.67 -2.80 8.37
C ASN A 114 -16.26 -3.03 8.91
N LYS A 115 -15.35 -2.07 8.72
CA LYS A 115 -13.95 -2.22 9.11
C LYS A 115 -13.52 -1.09 10.04
N LYS A 116 -12.56 -1.39 10.90
CA LYS A 116 -11.87 -0.35 11.65
C LYS A 116 -10.81 0.28 10.77
N VAL A 117 -10.81 1.60 10.68
CA VAL A 117 -9.83 2.35 9.90
C VAL A 117 -9.13 3.34 10.81
N THR A 118 -7.79 3.39 10.71
CA THR A 118 -6.96 4.36 11.44
C THR A 118 -6.27 5.25 10.42
N SER A 119 -6.37 6.54 10.59
CA SER A 119 -5.71 7.51 9.71
C SER A 119 -4.72 8.39 10.46
#